data_a7947018bd6c4d5b9a0f329f36a43f02
#
_entry.id   a7947018bd6c4d5b9a0f329f36a43f02
#
_cell.length_a   1.000
_cell.length_b   1.000
_cell.length_c   1.000
_cell.angle_alpha   90.00
_cell.angle_beta   90.00
_cell.angle_gamma   90.00
#
_symmetry.space_group_name_H-M   'P 1'
#
loop_
_entity.id
_entity.type
_entity.pdbx_description
1 polymer ?
#
loop_
_entity_poly.entity_id
_entity_poly.type
_entity_poly.pdbx_seq_one_letter_code
_entity_poly.pdbx_strand_id
1 'polypeptide(L)'
;MAAEVIASKGVPVTVYERKATLGRKFLLAGRGGLNLTHSESMDRFLARYGAAAERLRPAIENFSPNDLRAWCEGLGQATFVGSSGRVFPESFKASPLLRAWRARLENLGVKFIFQK
;
A
#
# COMPACT_ATOMS: atom_id res chain seq x y z
N MET A 1 -1.93 5.98 -1.87
CA MET A 1 -2.45 6.32 -0.52
C MET A 1 -2.92 7.78 -0.45
N ALA A 2 -2.07 8.80 -0.61
CA ALA A 2 -2.52 10.21 -0.50
C ALA A 2 -3.73 10.54 -1.37
N ALA A 3 -3.71 10.15 -2.66
CA ALA A 3 -4.83 10.36 -3.58
C ALA A 3 -6.14 9.74 -3.07
N GLU A 4 -6.05 8.53 -2.49
CA GLU A 4 -7.22 7.84 -1.93
C GLU A 4 -7.80 8.59 -0.72
N VAL A 5 -6.95 8.99 0.22
CA VAL A 5 -7.38 9.74 1.41
C VAL A 5 -8.03 11.07 1.03
N ILE A 6 -7.42 11.80 0.10
CA ILE A 6 -7.93 13.10 -0.34
C ILE A 6 -9.26 12.93 -1.09
N ALA A 7 -9.31 12.00 -2.05
CA ALA A 7 -10.50 11.77 -2.86
C ALA A 7 -11.67 11.23 -2.03
N SER A 8 -11.41 10.41 -1.00
CA SER A 8 -12.44 9.90 -0.09
C SER A 8 -13.15 11.01 0.71
N LYS A 9 -12.53 12.18 0.80
CA LYS A 9 -13.11 13.39 1.43
C LYS A 9 -13.83 14.30 0.42
N GLY A 10 -14.05 13.83 -0.81
CA GLY A 10 -14.75 14.59 -1.85
C GLY A 10 -13.90 15.65 -2.53
N VAL A 11 -12.59 15.66 -2.31
CA VAL A 11 -11.67 16.62 -2.95
C VAL A 11 -11.19 16.06 -4.29
N PRO A 12 -11.31 16.81 -5.40
CA PRO A 12 -10.83 16.36 -6.71
C PRO A 12 -9.31 16.11 -6.68
N VAL A 13 -8.88 14.98 -7.26
CA VAL A 13 -7.47 14.61 -7.33
C VAL A 13 -7.10 14.23 -8.76
N THR A 14 -5.97 14.74 -9.24
CA THR A 14 -5.33 14.30 -10.48
C THR A 14 -3.94 13.79 -10.18
N VAL A 15 -3.66 12.58 -10.62
CA VAL A 15 -2.34 11.93 -10.50
C VAL A 15 -1.64 12.02 -11.86
N TYR A 16 -0.47 12.63 -11.88
CA TYR A 16 0.39 12.70 -13.06
C TYR A 16 1.45 11.61 -13.00
N GLU A 17 1.51 10.79 -14.03
CA GLU A 17 2.50 9.72 -14.16
C GLU A 17 3.35 9.95 -15.42
N ARG A 18 4.66 10.00 -15.24
CA ARG A 18 5.59 10.20 -16.36
C ARG A 18 5.61 9.03 -17.34
N LYS A 19 5.35 7.83 -16.85
CA LYS A 19 5.35 6.61 -17.67
C LYS A 19 3.98 6.35 -18.29
N ALA A 20 3.95 5.42 -19.24
CA ALA A 20 2.71 5.03 -19.91
C ALA A 20 1.78 4.19 -19.02
N THR A 21 2.30 3.65 -17.92
CA THR A 21 1.54 2.78 -17.01
C THR A 21 1.79 3.13 -15.56
N LEU A 22 0.75 2.99 -14.74
CA LEU A 22 0.80 3.25 -13.30
C LEU A 22 1.60 2.18 -12.54
N GLY A 23 2.29 2.62 -11.48
CA GLY A 23 2.81 1.71 -10.45
C GLY A 23 3.97 0.82 -10.88
N ARG A 24 4.80 1.23 -11.82
CA ARG A 24 5.91 0.40 -12.32
C ARG A 24 6.89 -0.03 -11.24
N LYS A 25 7.26 0.87 -10.34
CA LYS A 25 8.15 0.53 -9.21
C LYS A 25 7.48 -0.45 -8.24
N PHE A 26 6.20 -0.28 -8.01
CA PHE A 26 5.41 -1.19 -7.18
C PHE A 26 5.38 -2.61 -7.79
N LEU A 27 5.16 -2.71 -9.09
CA LEU A 27 5.18 -3.99 -9.80
C LEU A 27 6.58 -4.64 -9.78
N LEU A 28 7.64 -3.84 -9.92
CA LEU A 28 9.02 -4.32 -9.81
C LEU A 28 9.34 -4.82 -8.39
N ALA A 29 8.90 -4.09 -7.37
CA ALA A 29 9.07 -4.51 -5.98
C ALA A 29 8.33 -5.82 -5.65
N GLY A 30 7.26 -6.10 -6.37
CA GLY A 30 6.47 -7.34 -6.22
C GLY A 30 7.04 -8.57 -6.91
N ARG A 31 8.17 -8.46 -7.62
CA ARG A 31 8.83 -9.62 -8.23
C ARG A 31 9.30 -10.59 -7.16
N GLY A 32 8.98 -11.88 -7.32
CA GLY A 32 9.31 -12.91 -6.32
C GLY A 32 8.45 -12.87 -5.07
N GLY A 33 7.42 -12.04 -5.05
CA GLY A 33 6.46 -11.92 -3.95
C GLY A 33 6.40 -10.51 -3.37
N LEU A 34 5.20 -9.97 -3.27
CA LEU A 34 4.95 -8.63 -2.72
C LEU A 34 4.92 -8.69 -1.19
N ASN A 35 6.04 -8.39 -0.55
CA ASN A 35 6.08 -8.22 0.90
C ASN A 35 5.44 -6.90 1.30
N LEU A 36 4.26 -6.97 1.92
CA LEU A 36 3.49 -5.80 2.35
C LEU A 36 4.01 -5.20 3.65
N THR A 37 4.19 -6.07 4.66
CA THR A 37 4.60 -5.68 6.01
C THR A 37 5.10 -6.89 6.78
N HIS A 38 5.21 -6.77 8.10
CA HIS A 38 5.61 -7.84 9.00
C HIS A 38 4.59 -8.01 10.12
N SER A 39 4.41 -9.25 10.58
CA SER A 39 3.43 -9.61 11.62
C SER A 39 3.96 -9.47 13.05
N GLU A 40 5.18 -8.99 13.23
CA GLU A 40 5.75 -8.80 14.58
C GLU A 40 4.97 -7.74 15.38
N SER A 41 5.19 -7.70 16.70
CA SER A 41 4.58 -6.70 17.58
C SER A 41 4.92 -5.27 17.12
N MET A 42 4.07 -4.31 17.45
CA MET A 42 4.30 -2.90 17.12
C MET A 42 5.63 -2.38 17.69
N ASP A 43 5.98 -2.79 18.91
CA ASP A 43 7.23 -2.37 19.53
C ASP A 43 8.47 -2.85 18.75
N ARG A 44 8.45 -4.11 18.32
CA ARG A 44 9.53 -4.66 17.47
C ARG A 44 9.58 -4.00 16.11
N PHE A 45 8.40 -3.78 15.51
CA PHE A 45 8.29 -3.11 14.22
C PHE A 45 8.88 -1.71 14.26
N LEU A 46 8.52 -0.91 15.27
CA LEU A 46 9.05 0.44 15.47
C LEU A 46 10.56 0.42 15.75
N ALA A 47 11.04 -0.53 16.54
CA ALA A 47 12.46 -0.63 16.87
C ALA A 47 13.35 -0.81 15.64
N ARG A 48 12.84 -1.38 14.56
CA ARG A 48 13.57 -1.54 13.29
C ARG A 48 13.94 -0.22 12.62
N TYR A 49 13.24 0.86 12.95
CA TYR A 49 13.55 2.21 12.45
C TYR A 49 14.66 2.91 13.24
N GLY A 50 15.17 2.29 14.31
CA GLY A 50 16.27 2.83 15.11
C GLY A 50 15.98 4.24 15.61
N ALA A 51 16.90 5.17 15.38
CA ALA A 51 16.77 6.57 15.83
C ALA A 51 15.56 7.31 15.22
N ALA A 52 15.03 6.85 14.10
CA ALA A 52 13.85 7.45 13.47
C ALA A 52 12.52 6.98 14.09
N ALA A 53 12.53 5.96 14.97
CA ALA A 53 11.33 5.34 15.51
C ALA A 53 10.38 6.35 16.15
N GLU A 54 10.88 7.21 17.03
CA GLU A 54 10.03 8.20 17.71
C GLU A 54 9.40 9.23 16.76
N ARG A 55 10.13 9.62 15.73
CA ARG A 55 9.60 10.54 14.70
C ARG A 55 8.52 9.89 13.86
N LEU A 56 8.67 8.60 13.55
CA LEU A 56 7.76 7.84 12.69
C LEU A 56 6.57 7.24 13.45
N ARG A 57 6.67 7.11 14.77
CA ARG A 57 5.64 6.48 15.61
C ARG A 57 4.22 7.00 15.34
N PRO A 58 3.94 8.31 15.32
CA PRO A 58 2.57 8.79 15.07
C PRO A 58 2.03 8.36 13.70
N ALA A 59 2.86 8.39 12.67
CA ALA A 59 2.46 7.98 11.32
C ALA A 59 2.19 6.47 11.24
N ILE A 60 3.05 5.64 11.84
CA ILE A 60 2.91 4.18 11.85
C ILE A 60 1.72 3.74 12.71
N GLU A 61 1.46 4.38 13.83
CA GLU A 61 0.28 4.10 14.66
C GLU A 61 -1.01 4.51 13.96
N ASN A 62 -1.00 5.60 13.19
CA ASN A 62 -2.15 6.05 12.42
C ASN A 62 -2.48 5.15 11.23
N PHE A 63 -1.47 4.49 10.65
CA PHE A 63 -1.63 3.48 9.61
C PHE A 63 -0.67 2.32 9.88
N SER A 64 -1.09 1.42 10.74
CA SER A 64 -0.29 0.30 11.25
C SER A 64 -0.15 -0.85 10.24
N PRO A 65 0.75 -1.81 10.49
CA PRO A 65 0.80 -3.05 9.70
C PRO A 65 -0.55 -3.77 9.60
N ASN A 66 -1.33 -3.82 10.66
CA ASN A 66 -2.68 -4.40 10.65
C ASN A 66 -3.66 -3.56 9.82
N ASP A 67 -3.55 -2.23 9.86
CA ASP A 67 -4.35 -1.35 9.02
C ASP A 67 -4.03 -1.57 7.53
N LEU A 68 -2.77 -1.78 7.17
CA LEU A 68 -2.37 -2.12 5.81
C LEU A 68 -3.00 -3.44 5.35
N ARG A 69 -3.00 -4.46 6.20
CA ARG A 69 -3.67 -5.74 5.91
C ARG A 69 -5.17 -5.55 5.68
N ALA A 70 -5.84 -4.82 6.58
CA ALA A 70 -7.26 -4.51 6.45
C ALA A 70 -7.56 -3.73 5.16
N TRP A 71 -6.69 -2.81 4.79
CA TRP A 71 -6.80 -2.06 3.53
C TRP A 71 -6.71 -2.99 2.32
N CYS A 72 -5.76 -3.94 2.29
CA CYS A 72 -5.67 -4.95 1.23
C CYS A 72 -6.92 -5.82 1.16
N GLU A 73 -7.42 -6.28 2.29
CA GLU A 73 -8.65 -7.09 2.38
C GLU A 73 -9.86 -6.31 1.88
N GLY A 74 -9.96 -5.02 2.20
CA GLY A 74 -10.98 -4.13 1.67
C GLY A 74 -10.93 -3.94 0.15
N LEU A 75 -9.78 -4.22 -0.47
CA LEU A 75 -9.61 -4.27 -1.93
C LEU A 75 -9.86 -5.68 -2.52
N GLY A 76 -10.34 -6.61 -1.71
CA GLY A 76 -10.55 -8.01 -2.12
C GLY A 76 -9.26 -8.81 -2.24
N GLN A 77 -8.17 -8.33 -1.65
CA GLN A 77 -6.86 -8.97 -1.67
C GLN A 77 -6.53 -9.49 -0.27
N ALA A 78 -6.95 -10.70 0.06
CA ALA A 78 -6.63 -11.35 1.32
C ALA A 78 -5.10 -11.50 1.48
N THR A 79 -4.64 -11.46 2.72
CA THR A 79 -3.22 -11.55 3.07
C THR A 79 -2.93 -12.77 3.94
N PHE A 80 -1.70 -13.23 3.93
CA PHE A 80 -1.23 -14.30 4.80
C PHE A 80 0.14 -13.98 5.38
N VAL A 81 0.46 -14.64 6.49
CA VAL A 81 1.76 -14.52 7.15
C VAL A 81 2.63 -15.69 6.71
N GLY A 82 3.78 -15.38 6.09
CA GLY A 82 4.77 -16.36 5.70
C GLY A 82 5.56 -16.88 6.91
N SER A 83 6.39 -17.91 6.70
CA SER A 83 7.19 -18.56 7.75
C SER A 83 8.17 -17.63 8.46
N SER A 84 8.64 -16.57 7.79
CA SER A 84 9.53 -15.55 8.36
C SER A 84 8.81 -14.44 9.13
N GLY A 85 7.47 -14.47 9.20
CA GLY A 85 6.64 -13.40 9.76
C GLY A 85 6.30 -12.28 8.77
N ARG A 86 6.82 -12.32 7.55
CA ARG A 86 6.47 -11.38 6.48
C ARG A 86 5.03 -11.61 6.03
N VAL A 87 4.35 -10.52 5.68
CA VAL A 87 2.96 -10.55 5.22
C VAL A 87 2.93 -10.33 3.70
N PHE A 88 2.22 -11.21 3.01
CA PHE A 88 2.04 -11.18 1.56
C PHE A 88 0.55 -11.23 1.20
N PRO A 89 0.13 -10.72 0.03
CA PRO A 89 -1.17 -11.05 -0.51
C PRO A 89 -1.22 -12.55 -0.88
N GLU A 90 -2.38 -13.18 -0.78
CA GLU A 90 -2.53 -14.60 -1.12
C GLU A 90 -2.12 -14.92 -2.57
N SER A 91 -2.36 -13.98 -3.50
CA SER A 91 -1.88 -14.10 -4.88
C SER A 91 -0.36 -14.07 -5.02
N PHE A 92 0.36 -13.64 -3.97
CA PHE A 92 1.79 -13.41 -3.93
C PHE A 92 2.29 -12.31 -4.88
N LYS A 93 1.43 -11.76 -5.73
CA LYS A 93 1.75 -10.83 -6.81
C LYS A 93 1.28 -9.41 -6.48
N ALA A 94 1.98 -8.42 -7.04
CA ALA A 94 1.62 -7.02 -6.92
C ALA A 94 0.47 -6.61 -7.87
N SER A 95 0.36 -7.23 -9.04
CA SER A 95 -0.55 -6.76 -10.09
C SER A 95 -2.05 -6.85 -9.73
N PRO A 96 -2.56 -7.89 -9.05
CA PRO A 96 -3.97 -7.91 -8.63
C PRO A 96 -4.30 -6.78 -7.65
N LEU A 97 -3.41 -6.52 -6.70
CA LEU A 97 -3.59 -5.44 -5.72
C LEU A 97 -3.58 -4.07 -6.41
N LEU A 98 -2.64 -3.84 -7.32
CA LEU A 98 -2.56 -2.59 -8.07
C LEU A 98 -3.81 -2.34 -8.92
N ARG A 99 -4.33 -3.37 -9.59
CA ARG A 99 -5.56 -3.25 -10.39
C ARG A 99 -6.77 -2.90 -9.52
N ALA A 100 -6.92 -3.59 -8.40
CA ALA A 100 -8.02 -3.32 -7.46
C ALA A 100 -7.93 -1.92 -6.87
N TRP A 101 -6.73 -1.49 -6.51
CA TRP A 101 -6.49 -0.15 -5.98
C TRP A 101 -6.76 0.93 -7.02
N ARG A 102 -6.29 0.75 -8.24
CA ARG A 102 -6.60 1.67 -9.35
C ARG A 102 -8.10 1.81 -9.56
N ALA A 103 -8.83 0.70 -9.61
CA ALA A 103 -10.29 0.71 -9.77
C ALA A 103 -10.97 1.49 -8.64
N ARG A 104 -10.54 1.32 -7.39
CA ARG A 104 -11.04 2.11 -6.25
C ARG A 104 -10.79 3.59 -6.44
N LEU A 105 -9.58 3.98 -6.84
CA LEU A 105 -9.23 5.38 -7.08
C LEU A 105 -10.09 6.00 -8.20
N GLU A 106 -10.28 5.28 -9.29
CA GLU A 106 -11.15 5.73 -10.39
C GLU A 106 -12.61 5.89 -9.92
N ASN A 107 -13.11 4.96 -9.11
CA ASN A 107 -14.46 5.07 -8.50
C ASN A 107 -14.59 6.26 -7.55
N LEU A 108 -13.52 6.68 -6.91
CA LEU A 108 -13.47 7.90 -6.10
C LEU A 108 -13.31 9.18 -6.93
N GLY A 109 -13.25 9.06 -8.25
CA GLY A 109 -13.13 10.19 -9.16
C GLY A 109 -11.69 10.68 -9.38
N VAL A 110 -10.68 9.92 -8.95
CA VAL A 110 -9.27 10.24 -9.22
C VAL A 110 -9.00 10.13 -10.72
N LYS A 111 -8.42 11.18 -11.28
CA LYS A 111 -7.99 11.20 -12.68
C LYS A 111 -6.51 10.84 -12.79
N PHE A 112 -6.16 10.07 -13.81
CA PHE A 112 -4.77 9.72 -14.13
C PHE A 112 -4.39 10.32 -15.47
N ILE A 113 -3.26 11.02 -15.50
CA ILE A 113 -2.68 11.57 -16.72
C ILE A 113 -1.29 10.97 -16.87
N PHE A 114 -1.10 10.22 -17.95
CA PHE A 114 0.14 9.49 -18.25
C PHE A 114 1.03 10.25 -19.22
N GLN A 115 2.32 9.93 -19.23
CA GLN A 115 3.33 10.50 -20.12
C GLN A 115 3.50 12.02 -19.97
N LYS A 116 3.35 12.46 -18.75
CA LYS A 116 3.51 13.86 -18.35
C LYS A 116 4.74 14.11 -17.48
#